data_dbf653e9470f12e52aeab621872d6eff
#
_entry.id   dbf653e9470f12e52aeab621872d6eff
#
_cell.length_a   1.000
_cell.length_b   1.000
_cell.length_c   1.000
_cell.angle_alpha   90.00
_cell.angle_beta   90.00
_cell.angle_gamma   90.00
#
_symmetry.space_group_name_H-M   'P 1'
#
loop_
_entity.id
_entity.type
_entity.pdbx_description
1 polymer ?
#
loop_
_entity_poly.entity_id
_entity_poly.type
_entity_poly.pdbx_seq_one_letter_code
_entity_poly.pdbx_strand_id
1 'polypeptide(L)'
;MAAEQPVASDKKVRVCVVGMGIGRSNGRALSGNPRGEVVALCDLREDAMKDFAKELPGEQKLYTDYKKMCRDPEIDAVFVGTPNQWHVPVAREVVRNDKHVIVTKPLADSEDAARTLVEEADASGVVNMMSLGTRYSASCQHLGKLGRAGHFGDFYYARARSVRRNGIPDWSMGFISEGGGAFRDMGVHVLDAVWWILGMPRPVSAVGVAGAHFGPQ
;
A
#
# COMPACT_ATOMS: atom_id res chain seq x y z
N MET A 1 24.28 -8.09 3.76
CA MET A 1 23.87 -9.35 3.09
C MET A 1 23.50 -8.99 1.67
N ALA A 2 24.11 -9.61 0.67
CA ALA A 2 23.73 -9.44 -0.73
C ALA A 2 22.33 -10.04 -0.89
N ALA A 3 21.39 -9.23 -1.41
CA ALA A 3 20.08 -9.76 -1.76
C ALA A 3 20.28 -10.82 -2.85
N GLU A 4 19.88 -12.06 -2.57
CA GLU A 4 19.79 -13.10 -3.59
C GLU A 4 18.95 -12.55 -4.75
N GLN A 5 19.49 -12.61 -5.95
CA GLN A 5 18.71 -12.26 -7.13
C GLN A 5 17.56 -13.27 -7.23
N PRO A 6 16.32 -12.80 -7.39
CA PRO A 6 15.18 -13.70 -7.48
C PRO A 6 15.39 -14.63 -8.68
N VAL A 7 15.31 -15.91 -8.43
CA VAL A 7 15.29 -16.93 -9.49
C VAL A 7 14.18 -16.58 -10.46
N ALA A 8 14.50 -16.39 -11.72
CA ALA A 8 13.52 -16.09 -12.75
C ALA A 8 12.60 -17.32 -12.92
N SER A 9 11.44 -17.26 -12.27
CA SER A 9 10.36 -18.22 -12.50
C SER A 9 9.49 -17.68 -13.62
N ASP A 10 9.23 -18.49 -14.64
CA ASP A 10 8.29 -18.19 -15.73
C ASP A 10 6.83 -18.15 -15.21
N LYS A 11 6.60 -18.59 -13.99
CA LYS A 11 5.28 -18.63 -13.37
C LYS A 11 4.88 -17.21 -12.91
N LYS A 12 3.73 -16.75 -13.40
CA LYS A 12 3.12 -15.50 -12.92
C LYS A 12 2.60 -15.64 -11.49
N VAL A 13 2.71 -14.57 -10.72
CA VAL A 13 2.08 -14.46 -9.41
C VAL A 13 0.58 -14.20 -9.60
N ARG A 14 -0.26 -15.08 -9.08
CA ARG A 14 -1.73 -14.97 -9.14
C ARG A 14 -2.22 -14.07 -8.02
N VAL A 15 -2.74 -12.91 -8.38
CA VAL A 15 -3.07 -11.85 -7.44
C VAL A 15 -4.58 -11.68 -7.32
N CYS A 16 -5.07 -11.55 -6.09
CA CYS A 16 -6.40 -11.01 -5.81
C CYS A 16 -6.30 -9.53 -5.46
N VAL A 17 -7.23 -8.73 -5.96
CA VAL A 17 -7.40 -7.32 -5.57
C VAL A 17 -8.62 -7.18 -4.67
N VAL A 18 -8.41 -6.69 -3.45
CA VAL A 18 -9.46 -6.44 -2.46
C VAL A 18 -9.74 -4.95 -2.36
N GLY A 19 -11.00 -4.56 -2.56
CA GLY A 19 -11.44 -3.16 -2.55
C GLY A 19 -11.40 -2.50 -3.93
N MET A 20 -12.56 -2.15 -4.47
CA MET A 20 -12.71 -1.57 -5.82
C MET A 20 -12.61 -0.04 -5.86
N GLY A 21 -12.02 0.58 -4.84
CA GLY A 21 -11.59 1.97 -4.85
C GLY A 21 -10.18 2.12 -5.45
N ILE A 22 -9.19 2.34 -4.60
CA ILE A 22 -7.77 2.41 -5.00
C ILE A 22 -7.26 1.09 -5.62
N GLY A 23 -7.89 -0.03 -5.28
CA GLY A 23 -7.56 -1.34 -5.83
C GLY A 23 -7.64 -1.39 -7.35
N ARG A 24 -8.57 -0.67 -7.99
CA ARG A 24 -8.68 -0.66 -9.46
C ARG A 24 -7.40 -0.18 -10.15
N SER A 25 -6.82 0.94 -9.69
CA SER A 25 -5.59 1.47 -10.30
C SER A 25 -4.40 0.53 -10.10
N ASN A 26 -4.30 -0.08 -8.93
CA ASN A 26 -3.25 -1.06 -8.64
C ASN A 26 -3.48 -2.38 -9.40
N GLY A 27 -4.73 -2.82 -9.53
CA GLY A 27 -5.08 -4.00 -10.32
C GLY A 27 -4.71 -3.85 -11.79
N ARG A 28 -4.94 -2.67 -12.39
CA ARG A 28 -4.48 -2.38 -13.77
C ARG A 28 -2.95 -2.44 -13.87
N ALA A 29 -2.23 -1.88 -12.89
CA ALA A 29 -0.78 -1.90 -12.87
C ALA A 29 -0.23 -3.34 -12.71
N LEU A 30 -0.84 -4.15 -11.85
CA LEU A 30 -0.49 -5.56 -11.65
C LEU A 30 -0.76 -6.38 -12.92
N SER A 31 -1.90 -6.17 -13.56
CA SER A 31 -2.29 -6.85 -14.79
C SER A 31 -1.39 -6.49 -15.99
N GLY A 32 -0.84 -5.27 -16.00
CA GLY A 32 0.14 -4.83 -17.00
C GLY A 32 1.57 -5.38 -16.76
N ASN A 33 1.83 -6.01 -15.62
CA ASN A 33 3.14 -6.58 -15.31
C ASN A 33 3.25 -8.01 -15.89
N PRO A 34 4.29 -8.33 -16.67
CA PRO A 34 4.43 -9.66 -17.27
C PRO A 34 4.56 -10.79 -16.22
N ARG A 35 4.95 -10.47 -14.99
CA ARG A 35 5.09 -11.43 -13.88
C ARG A 35 3.87 -11.51 -12.97
N GLY A 36 2.81 -10.73 -13.23
CA GLY A 36 1.58 -10.70 -12.44
C GLY A 36 0.37 -11.11 -13.26
N GLU A 37 -0.62 -11.67 -12.60
CA GLU A 37 -1.93 -11.96 -13.16
C GLU A 37 -3.00 -11.70 -12.11
N VAL A 38 -4.00 -10.88 -12.44
CA VAL A 38 -5.14 -10.65 -11.56
C VAL A 38 -6.16 -11.76 -11.83
N VAL A 39 -6.24 -12.73 -10.91
CA VAL A 39 -7.12 -13.90 -11.03
C VAL A 39 -8.40 -13.78 -10.22
N ALA A 40 -8.48 -12.83 -9.29
CA ALA A 40 -9.64 -12.65 -8.44
C ALA A 40 -9.83 -11.20 -8.03
N LEU A 41 -11.08 -10.84 -7.72
CA LEU A 41 -11.50 -9.56 -7.17
C LEU A 41 -12.34 -9.81 -5.92
N CYS A 42 -12.21 -8.95 -4.91
CA CYS A 42 -12.99 -9.02 -3.69
C CYS A 42 -13.49 -7.63 -3.27
N ASP A 43 -14.81 -7.45 -3.18
CA ASP A 43 -15.47 -6.23 -2.70
C ASP A 43 -16.88 -6.57 -2.24
N LEU A 44 -17.47 -5.78 -1.36
CA LEU A 44 -18.86 -5.94 -0.96
C LEU A 44 -19.83 -5.63 -2.11
N ARG A 45 -19.41 -4.81 -3.07
CA ARG A 45 -20.18 -4.41 -4.24
C ARG A 45 -19.84 -5.27 -5.45
N GLU A 46 -20.71 -6.21 -5.73
CA GLU A 46 -20.52 -7.15 -6.84
C GLU A 46 -20.54 -6.45 -8.22
N ASP A 47 -21.35 -5.40 -8.38
CA ASP A 47 -21.40 -4.58 -9.57
C ASP A 47 -20.07 -3.90 -9.88
N ALA A 48 -19.41 -3.35 -8.87
CA ALA A 48 -18.11 -2.73 -9.00
C ALA A 48 -17.01 -3.71 -9.43
N MET A 49 -17.08 -4.96 -8.94
CA MET A 49 -16.16 -6.02 -9.38
C MET A 49 -16.44 -6.43 -10.83
N LYS A 50 -17.70 -6.63 -11.21
CA LYS A 50 -18.08 -6.97 -12.59
C LYS A 50 -17.66 -5.91 -13.60
N ASP A 51 -17.77 -4.63 -13.21
CA ASP A 51 -17.33 -3.53 -14.06
C ASP A 51 -15.81 -3.50 -14.21
N PHE A 52 -15.08 -3.71 -13.14
CA PHE A 52 -13.63 -3.72 -13.20
C PHE A 52 -13.09 -4.96 -13.92
N ALA A 53 -13.75 -6.11 -13.79
CA ALA A 53 -13.36 -7.34 -14.50
C ALA A 53 -13.34 -7.15 -16.02
N LYS A 54 -14.22 -6.31 -16.59
CA LYS A 54 -14.25 -5.99 -18.03
C LYS A 54 -12.99 -5.28 -18.53
N GLU A 55 -12.23 -4.67 -17.62
CA GLU A 55 -10.99 -3.95 -17.93
C GLU A 55 -9.75 -4.84 -17.86
N LEU A 56 -9.89 -6.03 -17.29
CA LEU A 56 -8.77 -6.95 -17.03
C LEU A 56 -8.74 -8.08 -18.06
N PRO A 57 -7.55 -8.62 -18.38
CA PRO A 57 -7.44 -9.79 -19.24
C PRO A 57 -7.89 -11.06 -18.49
N GLY A 58 -8.52 -11.98 -19.22
CA GLY A 58 -8.97 -13.27 -18.68
C GLY A 58 -10.23 -13.17 -17.83
N GLU A 59 -10.54 -14.25 -17.13
CA GLU A 59 -11.66 -14.32 -16.19
C GLU A 59 -11.16 -14.17 -14.76
N GLN A 60 -11.89 -13.40 -13.95
CA GLN A 60 -11.60 -13.23 -12.54
C GLN A 60 -12.69 -13.87 -11.69
N LYS A 61 -12.29 -14.61 -10.65
CA LYS A 61 -13.21 -15.04 -9.60
C LYS A 61 -13.65 -13.82 -8.77
N LEU A 62 -14.93 -13.75 -8.44
CA LEU A 62 -15.51 -12.64 -7.67
C LEU A 62 -15.89 -13.12 -6.26
N TYR A 63 -15.44 -12.40 -5.24
CA TYR A 63 -15.69 -12.71 -3.84
C TYR A 63 -16.32 -11.51 -3.13
N THR A 64 -17.42 -11.74 -2.43
CA THR A 64 -17.98 -10.75 -1.49
C THR A 64 -17.56 -11.00 -0.04
N ASP A 65 -16.86 -12.10 0.20
CA ASP A 65 -16.32 -12.50 1.51
C ASP A 65 -14.80 -12.74 1.38
N TYR A 66 -14.01 -11.84 1.97
CA TYR A 66 -12.55 -11.94 1.93
C TYR A 66 -11.99 -13.19 2.63
N LYS A 67 -12.71 -13.75 3.63
CA LYS A 67 -12.27 -14.97 4.30
C LYS A 67 -12.39 -16.20 3.38
N LYS A 68 -13.42 -16.23 2.53
CA LYS A 68 -13.53 -17.25 1.48
C LYS A 68 -12.44 -17.08 0.43
N MET A 69 -12.20 -15.85 0.00
CA MET A 69 -11.14 -15.52 -0.94
C MET A 69 -9.75 -15.95 -0.43
N CYS A 70 -9.44 -15.71 0.85
CA CYS A 70 -8.15 -16.10 1.43
C CYS A 70 -7.88 -17.60 1.40
N ARG A 71 -8.93 -18.44 1.39
CA ARG A 71 -8.81 -19.91 1.35
C ARG A 71 -8.64 -20.48 -0.06
N ASP A 72 -8.75 -19.65 -1.11
CA ASP A 72 -8.60 -20.14 -2.48
C ASP A 72 -7.13 -20.47 -2.78
N PRO A 73 -6.77 -21.72 -3.11
CA PRO A 73 -5.39 -22.13 -3.42
C PRO A 73 -4.88 -21.57 -4.74
N GLU A 74 -5.75 -21.00 -5.58
CA GLU A 74 -5.36 -20.39 -6.83
C GLU A 74 -4.94 -18.91 -6.67
N ILE A 75 -4.88 -18.39 -5.47
CA ILE A 75 -4.39 -17.04 -5.15
C ILE A 75 -3.05 -17.17 -4.43
N ASP A 76 -2.00 -16.56 -4.97
CA ASP A 76 -0.66 -16.54 -4.38
C ASP A 76 -0.45 -15.28 -3.52
N ALA A 77 -1.01 -14.15 -3.96
CA ALA A 77 -0.83 -12.85 -3.31
C ALA A 77 -2.12 -12.04 -3.31
N VAL A 78 -2.22 -11.12 -2.35
CA VAL A 78 -3.40 -10.24 -2.22
C VAL A 78 -2.96 -8.78 -2.13
N PHE A 79 -3.54 -7.93 -2.95
CA PHE A 79 -3.48 -6.49 -2.81
C PHE A 79 -4.68 -6.00 -2.00
N VAL A 80 -4.42 -5.41 -0.83
CA VAL A 80 -5.45 -4.87 0.07
C VAL A 80 -5.59 -3.37 -0.16
N GLY A 81 -6.69 -2.97 -0.80
CA GLY A 81 -7.04 -1.58 -1.13
C GLY A 81 -8.40 -1.17 -0.59
N THR A 82 -8.77 -1.68 0.57
CA THR A 82 -10.01 -1.38 1.31
C THR A 82 -9.95 0.01 1.99
N PRO A 83 -11.02 0.50 2.62
CA PRO A 83 -10.94 1.57 3.60
C PRO A 83 -9.99 1.21 4.77
N ASN A 84 -9.38 2.22 5.39
CA ASN A 84 -8.26 2.06 6.34
C ASN A 84 -8.54 1.06 7.47
N GLN A 85 -9.72 1.13 8.08
CA GLN A 85 -10.13 0.26 9.19
C GLN A 85 -10.15 -1.24 8.81
N TRP A 86 -10.19 -1.55 7.54
CA TRP A 86 -10.19 -2.93 7.02
C TRP A 86 -8.80 -3.42 6.56
N HIS A 87 -7.78 -2.57 6.53
CA HIS A 87 -6.44 -2.97 6.12
C HIS A 87 -5.91 -4.12 6.96
N VAL A 88 -5.84 -3.91 8.28
CA VAL A 88 -5.31 -4.92 9.20
C VAL A 88 -6.17 -6.17 9.28
N PRO A 89 -7.50 -6.09 9.46
CA PRO A 89 -8.33 -7.29 9.49
C PRO A 89 -8.18 -8.18 8.26
N VAL A 90 -8.17 -7.59 7.06
CA VAL A 90 -8.03 -8.33 5.81
C VAL A 90 -6.60 -8.87 5.65
N ALA A 91 -5.58 -8.04 5.89
CA ALA A 91 -4.19 -8.45 5.73
C ALA A 91 -3.80 -9.60 6.68
N ARG A 92 -4.28 -9.57 7.93
CA ARG A 92 -4.06 -10.68 8.87
C ARG A 92 -4.70 -11.99 8.41
N GLU A 93 -5.91 -11.93 7.84
CA GLU A 93 -6.54 -13.13 7.29
C GLU A 93 -5.75 -13.66 6.08
N VAL A 94 -5.22 -12.78 5.23
CA VAL A 94 -4.34 -13.14 4.10
C VAL A 94 -3.10 -13.86 4.60
N VAL A 95 -2.40 -13.28 5.57
CA VAL A 95 -1.17 -13.84 6.17
C VAL A 95 -1.44 -15.21 6.81
N ARG A 96 -2.55 -15.36 7.56
CA ARG A 96 -2.93 -16.62 8.20
C ARG A 96 -3.30 -17.75 7.24
N ASN A 97 -3.53 -17.41 5.98
CA ASN A 97 -3.75 -18.39 4.90
C ASN A 97 -2.51 -18.49 3.98
N ASP A 98 -1.30 -18.16 4.51
CA ASP A 98 0.00 -18.33 3.84
C ASP A 98 0.11 -17.61 2.48
N LYS A 99 -0.60 -16.48 2.32
CA LYS A 99 -0.55 -15.70 1.10
C LYS A 99 0.30 -14.44 1.27
N HIS A 100 1.02 -14.09 0.23
CA HIS A 100 1.74 -12.82 0.17
C HIS A 100 0.77 -11.63 0.20
N VAL A 101 1.19 -10.52 0.81
CA VAL A 101 0.29 -9.38 1.00
C VAL A 101 0.95 -8.04 0.64
N ILE A 102 0.21 -7.22 -0.09
CA ILE A 102 0.52 -5.80 -0.29
C ILE A 102 -0.64 -5.01 0.27
N VAL A 103 -0.38 -4.16 1.26
CA VAL A 103 -1.39 -3.27 1.85
C VAL A 103 -1.18 -1.86 1.37
N THR A 104 -2.24 -1.16 0.96
CA THR A 104 -2.13 0.27 0.64
C THR A 104 -1.85 1.09 1.91
N LYS A 105 -1.37 2.31 1.74
CA LYS A 105 -1.18 3.25 2.86
C LYS A 105 -2.53 3.82 3.36
N PRO A 106 -2.65 4.14 4.66
CA PRO A 106 -1.74 3.80 5.74
C PRO A 106 -1.83 2.31 6.09
N LEU A 107 -0.78 1.75 6.69
CA LEU A 107 -0.77 0.33 7.04
C LEU A 107 -1.90 -0.04 8.00
N ALA A 108 -2.13 0.82 8.99
CA ALA A 108 -3.12 0.64 10.04
C ALA A 108 -3.60 1.98 10.60
N ASP A 109 -4.66 1.97 11.39
CA ASP A 109 -5.17 3.14 12.09
C ASP A 109 -4.47 3.39 13.44
N SER A 110 -3.78 2.38 13.99
CA SER A 110 -3.01 2.48 15.23
C SER A 110 -1.67 1.75 15.12
N GLU A 111 -0.72 2.13 16.00
CA GLU A 111 0.58 1.49 16.10
C GLU A 111 0.46 0.02 16.51
N ASP A 112 -0.37 -0.29 17.50
CA ASP A 112 -0.54 -1.67 17.99
C ASP A 112 -1.09 -2.61 16.90
N ALA A 113 -2.05 -2.14 16.12
CA ALA A 113 -2.58 -2.90 15.00
C ALA A 113 -1.52 -3.12 13.90
N ALA A 114 -0.72 -2.10 13.61
CA ALA A 114 0.38 -2.22 12.66
C ALA A 114 1.44 -3.21 13.15
N ARG A 115 1.85 -3.10 14.41
CA ARG A 115 2.82 -3.99 15.05
C ARG A 115 2.37 -5.44 15.00
N THR A 116 1.14 -5.72 15.41
CA THR A 116 0.58 -7.07 15.38
C THR A 116 0.58 -7.67 13.96
N LEU A 117 0.22 -6.88 12.94
CA LEU A 117 0.25 -7.35 11.56
C LEU A 117 1.67 -7.67 11.09
N VAL A 118 2.64 -6.80 11.41
CA VAL A 118 4.05 -7.00 11.02
C VAL A 118 4.62 -8.25 11.70
N GLU A 119 4.39 -8.42 12.99
CA GLU A 119 4.84 -9.60 13.75
C GLU A 119 4.26 -10.90 13.19
N GLU A 120 2.95 -10.93 12.87
CA GLU A 120 2.32 -12.10 12.23
C GLU A 120 2.89 -12.38 10.84
N ALA A 121 3.10 -11.34 10.03
CA ALA A 121 3.63 -11.48 8.67
C ALA A 121 5.09 -11.95 8.67
N ASP A 122 5.92 -11.42 9.55
CA ASP A 122 7.33 -11.83 9.67
C ASP A 122 7.44 -13.27 10.20
N ALA A 123 6.59 -13.66 11.14
CA ALA A 123 6.55 -15.03 11.67
C ALA A 123 6.09 -16.06 10.63
N SER A 124 5.21 -15.69 9.72
CA SER A 124 4.70 -16.59 8.67
C SER A 124 5.67 -16.78 7.50
N GLY A 125 6.67 -15.90 7.35
CA GLY A 125 7.61 -15.94 6.23
C GLY A 125 7.00 -15.52 4.87
N VAL A 126 5.79 -15.00 4.84
CA VAL A 126 5.18 -14.48 3.59
C VAL A 126 5.86 -13.17 3.20
N VAL A 127 5.92 -12.89 1.91
CA VAL A 127 6.33 -11.58 1.41
C VAL A 127 5.23 -10.57 1.76
N ASN A 128 5.60 -9.54 2.50
CA ASN A 128 4.70 -8.49 2.92
C ASN A 128 5.24 -7.11 2.53
N MET A 129 4.37 -6.18 2.15
CA MET A 129 4.77 -4.83 1.76
C MET A 129 3.64 -3.83 2.00
N MET A 130 3.99 -2.64 2.48
CA MET A 130 3.09 -1.49 2.38
C MET A 130 3.38 -0.72 1.08
N SER A 131 2.32 -0.41 0.33
CA SER A 131 2.42 0.27 -0.97
C SER A 131 2.71 1.77 -0.81
N LEU A 132 3.97 2.12 -0.74
CA LEU A 132 4.49 3.50 -0.79
C LEU A 132 5.20 3.73 -2.13
N GLY A 133 4.41 3.87 -3.19
CA GLY A 133 4.85 3.87 -4.58
C GLY A 133 5.91 4.94 -4.93
N THR A 134 5.96 6.06 -4.19
CA THR A 134 6.93 7.13 -4.42
C THR A 134 8.39 6.64 -4.34
N ARG A 135 8.68 5.69 -3.46
CA ARG A 135 10.03 5.07 -3.35
C ARG A 135 10.52 4.47 -4.66
N TYR A 136 9.60 3.95 -5.48
CA TYR A 136 9.90 3.23 -6.72
C TYR A 136 9.95 4.14 -7.96
N SER A 137 9.69 5.44 -7.81
CA SER A 137 9.91 6.40 -8.90
C SER A 137 11.39 6.49 -9.25
N ALA A 138 11.72 6.68 -10.53
CA ALA A 138 13.10 6.75 -10.99
C ALA A 138 13.91 7.86 -10.27
N SER A 139 13.28 9.00 -10.01
CA SER A 139 13.90 10.11 -9.28
C SER A 139 14.20 9.76 -7.82
N CYS A 140 13.24 9.15 -7.11
CA CYS A 140 13.44 8.78 -5.72
C CYS A 140 14.50 7.67 -5.57
N GLN A 141 14.50 6.69 -6.47
CA GLN A 141 15.52 5.64 -6.52
C GLN A 141 16.92 6.22 -6.78
N HIS A 142 17.02 7.15 -7.73
CA HIS A 142 18.30 7.79 -8.05
C HIS A 142 18.82 8.61 -6.86
N LEU A 143 17.99 9.49 -6.29
CA LEU A 143 18.36 10.30 -5.11
C LEU A 143 18.71 9.44 -3.89
N GLY A 144 17.95 8.38 -3.62
CA GLY A 144 18.26 7.45 -2.54
C GLY A 144 19.58 6.71 -2.76
N LYS A 145 19.93 6.36 -4.00
CA LYS A 145 21.23 5.78 -4.34
C LYS A 145 22.36 6.77 -4.06
N LEU A 146 22.23 8.02 -4.50
CA LEU A 146 23.22 9.08 -4.26
C LEU A 146 23.36 9.37 -2.76
N GLY A 147 22.25 9.44 -2.01
CA GLY A 147 22.27 9.66 -0.56
C GLY A 147 23.05 8.56 0.16
N ARG A 148 22.74 7.30 -0.12
CA ARG A 148 23.45 6.15 0.48
C ARG A 148 24.92 6.05 0.07
N ALA A 149 25.27 6.58 -1.08
CA ALA A 149 26.66 6.65 -1.54
C ALA A 149 27.45 7.85 -0.97
N GLY A 150 26.84 8.65 -0.09
CA GLY A 150 27.48 9.80 0.54
C GLY A 150 27.67 11.03 -0.35
N HIS A 151 27.06 11.07 -1.55
CA HIS A 151 27.22 12.21 -2.46
C HIS A 151 26.72 13.54 -1.89
N PHE A 152 25.83 13.52 -0.92
CA PHE A 152 25.29 14.73 -0.28
C PHE A 152 26.00 15.10 1.03
N GLY A 153 27.02 14.34 1.43
CA GLY A 153 27.66 14.48 2.74
C GLY A 153 26.72 14.10 3.89
N ASP A 154 26.96 14.67 5.07
CA ASP A 154 26.15 14.45 6.24
C ASP A 154 24.82 15.20 6.18
N PHE A 155 23.72 14.50 6.28
CA PHE A 155 22.41 15.12 6.32
C PHE A 155 22.14 15.73 7.71
N TYR A 156 21.98 17.02 7.77
CA TYR A 156 21.64 17.78 8.98
C TYR A 156 20.25 18.42 8.92
N TYR A 157 19.66 18.52 7.73
CA TYR A 157 18.34 19.10 7.52
C TYR A 157 17.69 18.52 6.27
N ALA A 158 16.39 18.30 6.33
CA ALA A 158 15.60 17.99 5.15
C ALA A 158 14.22 18.66 5.24
N ARG A 159 13.69 19.06 4.10
CA ARG A 159 12.34 19.65 3.99
C ARG A 159 11.55 18.91 2.92
N ALA A 160 10.36 18.46 3.31
CA ALA A 160 9.39 17.90 2.40
C ALA A 160 8.09 18.71 2.44
N ARG A 161 7.44 18.88 1.31
CA ARG A 161 6.19 19.62 1.20
C ARG A 161 5.26 18.92 0.23
N SER A 162 4.00 18.77 0.64
CA SER A 162 2.90 18.37 -0.24
C SER A 162 1.74 19.35 -0.04
N VAL A 163 1.27 19.93 -1.12
CA VAL A 163 0.18 20.91 -1.12
C VAL A 163 -0.80 20.53 -2.21
N ARG A 164 -2.06 20.43 -1.86
CA ARG A 164 -3.15 20.22 -2.81
C ARG A 164 -3.80 21.56 -3.11
N ARG A 165 -4.01 21.84 -4.41
CA ARG A 165 -4.57 23.11 -4.87
C ARG A 165 -6.06 23.27 -4.51
N ASN A 166 -6.83 22.21 -4.63
CA ASN A 166 -8.28 22.21 -4.46
C ASN A 166 -8.68 21.30 -3.31
N GLY A 167 -8.61 21.75 -2.07
CA GLY A 167 -9.19 21.09 -0.91
C GLY A 167 -9.14 19.56 -0.88
N ILE A 168 -10.14 18.95 -0.30
CA ILE A 168 -10.27 17.50 -0.19
C ILE A 168 -11.09 16.99 -1.38
N PRO A 169 -10.61 16.00 -2.13
CA PRO A 169 -11.39 15.41 -3.20
C PRO A 169 -12.63 14.67 -2.66
N ASP A 170 -13.73 14.71 -3.37
CA ASP A 170 -15.00 14.07 -2.99
C ASP A 170 -14.85 12.57 -2.67
N TRP A 171 -13.94 11.87 -3.36
CA TRP A 171 -13.64 10.46 -3.09
C TRP A 171 -12.86 10.23 -1.79
N SER A 172 -12.37 11.27 -1.13
CA SER A 172 -11.59 11.23 0.12
C SER A 172 -12.41 11.57 1.36
N MET A 173 -13.73 11.65 1.27
CA MET A 173 -14.59 12.04 2.40
C MET A 173 -14.45 11.13 3.62
N GLY A 174 -14.15 9.85 3.44
CA GLY A 174 -13.86 8.92 4.54
C GLY A 174 -12.67 9.34 5.40
N PHE A 175 -11.67 10.01 4.82
CA PHE A 175 -10.53 10.56 5.57
C PHE A 175 -10.92 11.73 6.49
N ILE A 176 -12.00 12.44 6.17
CA ILE A 176 -12.50 13.55 6.98
C ILE A 176 -13.30 13.00 8.15
N SER A 177 -14.24 12.11 7.87
CA SER A 177 -15.18 11.59 8.86
C SER A 177 -14.52 10.65 9.88
N GLU A 178 -13.49 9.92 9.46
CA GLU A 178 -12.83 8.88 10.26
C GLU A 178 -11.44 9.26 10.80
N GLY A 179 -11.06 10.54 10.70
CA GLY A 179 -9.88 11.05 11.40
C GLY A 179 -8.52 10.80 10.73
N GLY A 180 -8.44 10.73 9.41
CA GLY A 180 -7.16 10.55 8.70
C GLY A 180 -6.30 11.81 8.64
N GLY A 181 -6.90 12.94 8.33
CA GLY A 181 -6.25 14.23 8.15
C GLY A 181 -5.24 14.28 7.00
N ALA A 182 -4.77 15.47 6.68
CA ALA A 182 -3.87 15.72 5.55
C ALA A 182 -2.53 14.98 5.68
N PHE A 183 -2.05 14.77 6.91
CA PHE A 183 -0.78 14.08 7.12
C PHE A 183 -0.87 12.58 6.76
N ARG A 184 -1.91 11.89 7.18
CA ARG A 184 -2.12 10.46 6.83
C ARG A 184 -2.41 10.27 5.34
N ASP A 185 -3.07 11.23 4.69
CA ASP A 185 -3.37 11.11 3.26
C ASP A 185 -2.17 11.45 2.39
N MET A 186 -1.56 12.62 2.59
CA MET A 186 -0.51 13.16 1.71
C MET A 186 0.86 13.26 2.38
N GLY A 187 0.91 13.63 3.65
CA GLY A 187 2.15 13.81 4.39
C GLY A 187 2.99 12.54 4.45
N VAL A 188 2.36 11.39 4.58
CA VAL A 188 3.03 10.08 4.61
C VAL A 188 3.89 9.85 3.37
N HIS A 189 3.45 10.24 2.18
CA HIS A 189 4.20 10.05 0.94
C HIS A 189 5.48 10.87 0.90
N VAL A 190 5.42 12.13 1.32
CA VAL A 190 6.60 13.02 1.29
C VAL A 190 7.55 12.74 2.43
N LEU A 191 7.02 12.41 3.61
CA LEU A 191 7.84 11.95 4.74
C LEU A 191 8.61 10.68 4.37
N ASP A 192 7.92 9.70 3.80
CA ASP A 192 8.51 8.44 3.40
C ASP A 192 9.59 8.61 2.34
N ALA A 193 9.33 9.43 1.30
CA ALA A 193 10.29 9.69 0.24
C ALA A 193 11.58 10.34 0.78
N VAL A 194 11.44 11.34 1.65
CA VAL A 194 12.61 11.98 2.27
C VAL A 194 13.34 11.00 3.18
N TRP A 195 12.64 10.30 4.03
CA TRP A 195 13.23 9.32 4.93
C TRP A 195 13.99 8.22 4.18
N TRP A 196 13.43 7.76 3.05
CA TRP A 196 14.10 6.83 2.15
C TRP A 196 15.40 7.37 1.56
N ILE A 197 15.40 8.63 1.09
CA ILE A 197 16.58 9.29 0.54
C ILE A 197 17.67 9.47 1.60
N LEU A 198 17.28 9.78 2.83
CA LEU A 198 18.20 9.94 3.99
C LEU A 198 18.77 8.61 4.52
N GLY A 199 18.38 7.46 3.95
CA GLY A 199 18.84 6.14 4.41
C GLY A 199 18.08 5.60 5.61
N MET A 200 16.87 6.09 5.87
CA MET A 200 15.95 5.64 6.94
C MET A 200 16.55 5.77 8.35
N PRO A 201 17.05 6.94 8.76
CA PRO A 201 17.61 7.13 10.09
C PRO A 201 16.56 6.86 11.18
N ARG A 202 17.01 6.42 12.35
CA ARG A 202 16.10 6.20 13.48
C ARG A 202 15.50 7.53 13.96
N PRO A 203 14.16 7.68 13.99
CA PRO A 203 13.54 8.87 14.56
C PRO A 203 13.81 8.97 16.07
N VAL A 204 14.03 10.18 16.56
CA VAL A 204 14.26 10.46 18.00
C VAL A 204 13.06 11.16 18.61
N SER A 205 12.49 12.12 17.92
CA SER A 205 11.33 12.88 18.37
C SER A 205 10.51 13.39 17.20
N ALA A 206 9.24 13.67 17.45
CA ALA A 206 8.36 14.30 16.48
C ALA A 206 7.51 15.36 17.16
N VAL A 207 7.31 16.49 16.48
CA VAL A 207 6.40 17.56 16.90
C VAL A 207 5.55 17.91 15.69
N GLY A 208 4.26 18.11 15.91
CA GLY A 208 3.32 18.47 14.86
C GLY A 208 2.29 19.50 15.29
N VAL A 209 1.86 20.31 14.34
CA VAL A 209 0.74 21.23 14.51
C VAL A 209 -0.23 20.99 13.37
N ALA A 210 -1.51 20.89 13.68
CA ALA A 210 -2.59 20.76 12.70
C ALA A 210 -3.66 21.81 12.94
N GLY A 211 -4.33 22.24 11.87
CA GLY A 211 -5.44 23.18 11.92
C GLY A 211 -6.47 22.89 10.83
N ALA A 212 -7.71 23.24 11.08
CA ALA A 212 -8.83 23.14 10.14
C ALA A 212 -9.40 24.54 9.87
N HIS A 213 -8.76 25.29 8.97
CA HIS A 213 -9.14 26.67 8.69
C HIS A 213 -10.25 26.80 7.63
N PHE A 214 -10.51 25.76 6.88
CA PHE A 214 -11.47 25.71 5.77
C PHE A 214 -12.49 24.56 5.89
N GLY A 215 -12.63 24.00 7.08
CA GLY A 215 -13.66 23.01 7.38
C GLY A 215 -15.05 23.65 7.49
N PRO A 216 -16.13 22.85 7.49
CA PRO A 216 -17.47 23.36 7.73
C PRO A 216 -17.49 24.09 9.09
N GLN A 217 -18.00 25.32 9.07
CA GLN A 217 -18.28 26.10 10.27
C GLN A 217 -19.57 25.58 10.91
#